data_58b2ca19592a9cd0830044d83381f4b0
#
_entry.id   58b2ca19592a9cd0830044d83381f4b0
#
_cell.length_a   1.000
_cell.length_b   1.000
_cell.length_c   1.000
_cell.angle_alpha   90.00
_cell.angle_beta   90.00
_cell.angle_gamma   90.00
#
_symmetry.space_group_name_H-M   'P 1'
#
loop_
_entity.id
_entity.type
_entity.pdbx_description
1 polymer ?
#
loop_
_entity_poly.entity_id
_entity_poly.type
_entity_poly.pdbx_seq_one_letter_code
_entity_poly.pdbx_strand_id
1 'polypeptide(L)'
;SEMCIRDRMQLQDLKRTFADKVFAICDYYMESKPDRNSRHVYDLCKLTKEIRFDDELREVIEAVRTERRAMPKCPSSAEDTDISRLLTEIVDSNFYRADYEGITKQLLHEELSYETSAAALTEIAESGIFSQRG
;
A
#
# COMPACT_ATOMS: atom_id res chain seq x y z
N SER A 1 5.24 10.63 14.28
CA SER A 1 3.93 11.10 13.84
C SER A 1 3.80 10.95 12.33
N GLU A 2 2.65 10.49 11.88
CA GLU A 2 2.37 10.33 10.46
C GLU A 2 2.41 11.65 9.70
N MET A 3 2.25 12.76 10.40
CA MET A 3 2.30 14.08 9.78
C MET A 3 3.70 14.50 9.35
N CYS A 4 4.72 13.80 9.83
CA CYS A 4 6.10 14.15 9.54
C CYS A 4 6.75 13.32 8.44
N ILE A 5 5.98 12.50 7.74
CA ILE A 5 6.55 11.64 6.70
C ILE A 5 7.34 12.47 5.70
N ARG A 6 6.73 13.52 5.17
CA ARG A 6 7.37 14.34 4.16
C ARG A 6 8.60 15.08 4.68
N ASP A 7 8.52 15.54 5.94
CA ASP A 7 9.61 16.33 6.52
C ASP A 7 10.84 15.51 6.80
N ARG A 8 10.67 14.21 7.06
CA ARG A 8 11.75 13.32 7.47
C ARG A 8 12.34 12.49 6.34
N MET A 9 11.64 12.40 5.22
CA MET A 9 12.04 11.53 4.13
C MET A 9 12.24 12.32 2.86
N GLN A 10 13.26 11.94 2.11
CA GLN A 10 13.44 12.47 0.77
C GLN A 10 12.40 11.83 -0.15
N LEU A 11 12.14 12.47 -1.27
CA LEU A 11 11.12 12.00 -2.22
C LEU A 11 11.36 10.55 -2.65
N GLN A 12 12.64 10.18 -2.86
CA GLN A 12 12.97 8.82 -3.25
C GLN A 12 12.57 7.83 -2.16
N ASP A 13 12.79 8.18 -0.89
CA ASP A 13 12.41 7.33 0.23
C ASP A 13 10.90 7.18 0.35
N LEU A 14 10.15 8.24 0.05
CA LEU A 14 8.68 8.17 0.05
C LEU A 14 8.19 7.19 -1.01
N LYS A 15 8.81 7.17 -2.18
CA LYS A 15 8.44 6.25 -3.25
C LYS A 15 8.71 4.80 -2.84
N ARG A 16 9.85 4.54 -2.21
CA ARG A 16 10.16 3.19 -1.73
C ARG A 16 9.20 2.75 -0.64
N THR A 17 8.92 3.66 0.30
CA THR A 17 7.98 3.36 1.38
C THR A 17 6.59 3.05 0.81
N PHE A 18 6.14 3.82 -0.17
CA PHE A 18 4.88 3.58 -0.84
C PHE A 18 4.84 2.17 -1.44
N ALA A 19 5.87 1.81 -2.21
CA ALA A 19 5.93 0.50 -2.85
C ALA A 19 5.96 -0.62 -1.81
N ASP A 20 6.78 -0.48 -0.76
CA ASP A 20 6.86 -1.48 0.30
C ASP A 20 5.51 -1.70 0.97
N LYS A 21 4.78 -0.63 1.26
CA LYS A 21 3.50 -0.75 1.95
C LYS A 21 2.44 -1.40 1.08
N VAL A 22 2.45 -1.13 -0.23
CA VAL A 22 1.51 -1.78 -1.13
C VAL A 22 1.77 -3.28 -1.18
N PHE A 23 3.03 -3.69 -1.34
CA PHE A 23 3.37 -5.10 -1.33
C PHE A 23 3.01 -5.74 0.02
N ALA A 24 3.27 -5.03 1.12
CA ALA A 24 2.98 -5.55 2.46
C ALA A 24 1.50 -5.86 2.65
N ILE A 25 0.61 -4.93 2.28
CA ILE A 25 -0.82 -5.19 2.47
C ILE A 25 -1.32 -6.32 1.58
N CYS A 26 -0.70 -6.50 0.41
CA CYS A 26 -1.04 -7.62 -0.47
C CYS A 26 -0.51 -8.93 0.11
N ASP A 27 0.68 -8.93 0.68
CA ASP A 27 1.25 -10.12 1.33
C ASP A 27 0.37 -10.57 2.49
N TYR A 28 -0.05 -9.63 3.35
CA TYR A 28 -0.91 -9.95 4.49
C TYR A 28 -2.28 -10.44 4.02
N TYR A 29 -2.79 -9.87 2.93
CA TYR A 29 -4.05 -10.33 2.36
C TYR A 29 -3.93 -11.79 1.89
N MET A 30 -2.85 -12.11 1.19
CA MET A 30 -2.62 -13.47 0.71
C MET A 30 -2.43 -14.47 1.85
N GLU A 31 -1.96 -14.00 2.99
CA GLU A 31 -1.76 -14.82 4.19
C GLU A 31 -2.95 -14.79 5.15
N SER A 32 -3.98 -14.03 4.82
CA SER A 32 -5.17 -13.84 5.67
C SER A 32 -4.85 -13.28 7.06
N LYS A 33 -4.00 -12.25 7.10
CA LYS A 33 -3.54 -11.65 8.34
C LYS A 33 -3.86 -10.15 8.40
N PRO A 34 -5.13 -9.76 8.65
CA PRO A 34 -5.46 -8.33 8.69
C PRO A 34 -5.07 -7.64 10.01
N ASP A 35 -4.95 -8.41 11.10
CA ASP A 35 -4.79 -7.82 12.43
C ASP A 35 -3.52 -6.99 12.54
N ARG A 36 -3.68 -5.75 13.01
CA ARG A 36 -2.61 -4.78 13.24
C ARG A 36 -1.94 -4.29 11.95
N ASN A 37 -2.50 -4.63 10.79
CA ASN A 37 -1.91 -4.25 9.50
C ASN A 37 -2.71 -3.18 8.75
N SER A 38 -3.87 -2.78 9.27
CA SER A 38 -4.70 -1.78 8.62
C SER A 38 -4.08 -0.39 8.60
N ARG A 39 -3.09 -0.13 9.46
CA ARG A 39 -2.39 1.15 9.50
C ARG A 39 -1.77 1.46 8.14
N HIS A 40 -1.31 0.43 7.43
CA HIS A 40 -0.73 0.62 6.10
C HIS A 40 -1.73 1.22 5.11
N VAL A 41 -3.02 0.92 5.27
CA VAL A 41 -4.06 1.50 4.41
C VAL A 41 -4.12 3.01 4.61
N TYR A 42 -4.10 3.44 5.87
CA TYR A 42 -4.08 4.87 6.19
C TYR A 42 -2.81 5.53 5.64
N ASP A 43 -1.65 4.92 5.88
CA ASP A 43 -0.38 5.47 5.42
C ASP A 43 -0.36 5.63 3.91
N LEU A 44 -0.90 4.65 3.18
CA LEU A 44 -0.97 4.74 1.72
C LEU A 44 -1.87 5.88 1.26
N CYS A 45 -2.98 6.12 1.96
CA CYS A 45 -3.83 7.25 1.64
C CYS A 45 -3.06 8.57 1.75
N LYS A 46 -2.22 8.71 2.78
CA LYS A 46 -1.42 9.91 2.94
C LYS A 46 -0.31 9.99 1.88
N LEU A 47 0.34 8.87 1.60
CA LEU A 47 1.46 8.85 0.66
C LEU A 47 1.03 9.14 -0.78
N THR A 48 -0.15 8.69 -1.20
CA THR A 48 -0.62 8.95 -2.57
C THR A 48 -0.72 10.44 -2.87
N LYS A 49 -0.88 11.25 -1.85
CA LYS A 49 -0.98 12.70 -2.01
C LYS A 49 0.38 13.38 -2.15
N GLU A 50 1.45 12.67 -1.83
CA GLU A 50 2.80 13.24 -1.79
C GLU A 50 3.69 12.80 -2.94
N ILE A 51 3.27 11.82 -3.75
CA ILE A 51 4.09 11.28 -4.81
C ILE A 51 3.35 11.33 -6.14
N ARG A 52 4.10 11.36 -7.24
CA ARG A 52 3.54 11.29 -8.58
C ARG A 52 3.58 9.86 -9.09
N PHE A 53 2.53 9.47 -9.80
CA PHE A 53 2.44 8.14 -10.42
C PHE A 53 3.01 8.23 -11.84
N ASP A 54 4.32 8.19 -11.94
CA ASP A 54 5.05 8.38 -13.18
C ASP A 54 6.03 7.21 -13.43
N ASP A 55 6.82 7.32 -14.49
CA ASP A 55 7.77 6.27 -14.84
C ASP A 55 8.84 6.06 -13.77
N GLU A 56 9.25 7.13 -13.12
CA GLU A 56 10.22 7.03 -12.02
C GLU A 56 9.67 6.20 -10.87
N LEU A 57 8.40 6.41 -10.51
CA LEU A 57 7.76 5.58 -9.48
C LEU A 57 7.70 4.13 -9.94
N ARG A 58 7.40 3.89 -11.21
CA ARG A 58 7.35 2.52 -11.74
C ARG A 58 8.70 1.84 -11.62
N GLU A 59 9.79 2.55 -11.85
CA GLU A 59 11.13 1.98 -11.69
C GLU A 59 11.41 1.63 -10.23
N VAL A 60 11.00 2.48 -9.30
CA VAL A 60 11.15 2.21 -7.87
C VAL A 60 10.34 0.98 -7.47
N ILE A 61 9.10 0.88 -7.97
CA ILE A 61 8.25 -0.28 -7.69
C ILE A 61 8.90 -1.57 -8.17
N GLU A 62 9.48 -1.57 -9.37
CA GLU A 62 10.13 -2.78 -9.88
C GLU A 62 11.38 -3.14 -9.10
N ALA A 63 12.13 -2.15 -8.63
CA ALA A 63 13.30 -2.40 -7.78
C ALA A 63 12.87 -3.03 -6.45
N VAL A 64 11.82 -2.49 -5.83
CA VAL A 64 11.30 -3.02 -4.57
C VAL A 64 10.74 -4.43 -4.78
N ARG A 65 10.02 -4.66 -5.88
CA ARG A 65 9.49 -5.98 -6.21
C ARG A 65 10.62 -7.01 -6.29
N THR A 66 11.69 -6.66 -6.98
CA THR A 66 12.84 -7.56 -7.12
C THR A 66 13.49 -7.88 -5.78
N GLU A 67 13.66 -6.87 -4.93
CA GLU A 67 14.22 -7.07 -3.60
C GLU A 67 13.34 -7.98 -2.74
N ARG A 68 12.02 -7.74 -2.76
CA ARG A 68 11.09 -8.51 -1.95
C ARG A 68 10.94 -9.94 -2.46
N ARG A 69 11.11 -10.15 -3.77
CA ARG A 69 11.02 -11.50 -4.35
C ARG A 69 12.10 -12.42 -3.78
N ALA A 70 13.22 -11.86 -3.39
CA ALA A 70 14.31 -12.62 -2.79
C ALA A 70 14.10 -12.91 -1.30
N MET A 71 13.06 -12.31 -0.70
CA MET A 71 12.80 -12.45 0.73
C MET A 71 11.70 -13.49 0.97
N PRO A 72 11.75 -14.22 2.11
CA PRO A 72 10.65 -15.12 2.45
C PRO A 72 9.42 -14.31 2.84
N LYS A 73 8.24 -14.94 2.69
CA LYS A 73 6.95 -14.34 3.11
C LYS A 73 6.55 -13.10 2.35
N CYS A 74 6.99 -12.98 1.10
CA CYS A 74 6.59 -11.87 0.23
C CYS A 74 5.96 -12.40 -1.05
N PRO A 75 4.85 -13.14 -0.96
CA PRO A 75 4.24 -13.77 -2.14
C PRO A 75 3.72 -12.78 -3.18
N SER A 76 3.33 -11.58 -2.76
CA SER A 76 2.78 -10.61 -3.70
C SER A 76 3.81 -10.06 -4.67
N SER A 77 5.09 -10.23 -4.39
CA SER A 77 6.15 -9.74 -5.29
C SER A 77 6.46 -10.70 -6.44
N ALA A 78 5.84 -11.87 -6.48
CA ALA A 78 6.03 -12.82 -7.57
C ALA A 78 5.66 -12.21 -8.92
N GLU A 79 6.35 -12.63 -9.97
CA GLU A 79 6.17 -12.04 -11.31
C GLU A 79 4.75 -12.15 -11.85
N ASP A 80 4.08 -13.24 -11.53
CA ASP A 80 2.73 -13.51 -12.03
C ASP A 80 1.63 -12.93 -11.15
N THR A 81 1.99 -12.20 -10.11
CA THR A 81 1.01 -11.63 -9.20
C THR A 81 0.48 -10.30 -9.73
N ASP A 82 -0.83 -10.18 -9.79
CA ASP A 82 -1.49 -8.95 -10.23
C ASP A 82 -1.85 -8.10 -9.01
N ILE A 83 -1.01 -7.12 -8.71
CA ILE A 83 -1.19 -6.26 -7.55
C ILE A 83 -2.49 -5.45 -7.65
N SER A 84 -2.81 -4.94 -8.84
CA SER A 84 -4.04 -4.16 -9.02
C SER A 84 -5.27 -4.99 -8.67
N ARG A 85 -5.28 -6.25 -9.05
CA ARG A 85 -6.37 -7.15 -8.74
C ARG A 85 -6.44 -7.41 -7.23
N LEU A 86 -5.30 -7.63 -6.59
CA LEU A 86 -5.27 -7.85 -5.14
C LEU A 86 -5.79 -6.62 -4.38
N LEU A 87 -5.40 -5.44 -4.80
CA LEU A 87 -5.90 -4.22 -4.16
C LEU A 87 -7.41 -4.09 -4.30
N THR A 88 -7.94 -4.42 -5.47
CA THR A 88 -9.39 -4.39 -5.69
C THR A 88 -10.10 -5.41 -4.78
N GLU A 89 -9.54 -6.61 -4.66
CA GLU A 89 -10.11 -7.64 -3.79
C GLU A 89 -10.08 -7.21 -2.31
N ILE A 90 -9.00 -6.56 -1.89
CA ILE A 90 -8.88 -6.05 -0.52
C ILE A 90 -10.00 -5.06 -0.23
N VAL A 91 -10.25 -4.13 -1.15
CA VAL A 91 -11.30 -3.14 -0.99
C VAL A 91 -12.68 -3.79 -1.01
N ASP A 92 -12.94 -4.64 -1.98
CA ASP A 92 -14.25 -5.27 -2.15
C ASP A 92 -14.62 -6.17 -0.98
N SER A 93 -13.64 -6.84 -0.38
CA SER A 93 -13.88 -7.74 0.75
C SER A 93 -13.87 -7.04 2.10
N ASN A 94 -13.53 -5.75 2.14
CA ASN A 94 -13.34 -5.00 3.39
C ASN A 94 -12.35 -5.69 4.33
N PHE A 95 -11.29 -6.26 3.76
CA PHE A 95 -10.35 -7.12 4.48
C PHE A 95 -9.77 -6.44 5.73
N TYR A 96 -9.42 -5.17 5.65
CA TYR A 96 -8.81 -4.43 6.76
C TYR A 96 -9.80 -3.58 7.55
N ARG A 97 -11.07 -3.57 7.17
CA ARG A 97 -12.04 -2.64 7.75
C ARG A 97 -12.19 -2.80 9.27
N ALA A 98 -12.40 -4.02 9.74
CA ALA A 98 -12.61 -4.25 11.16
C ALA A 98 -11.41 -3.83 11.99
N ASP A 99 -10.21 -4.19 11.53
CA ASP A 99 -8.98 -3.79 12.21
C ASP A 99 -8.80 -2.27 12.18
N TYR A 100 -9.10 -1.64 11.06
CA TYR A 100 -8.97 -0.19 10.91
C TYR A 100 -9.89 0.53 11.89
N GLU A 101 -11.16 0.16 11.93
CA GLU A 101 -12.14 0.83 12.77
C GLU A 101 -11.95 0.52 14.25
N GLY A 102 -11.44 -0.67 14.56
CA GLY A 102 -11.23 -1.08 15.93
C GLY A 102 -9.96 -0.56 16.58
N ILE A 103 -8.88 -0.47 15.82
CA ILE A 103 -7.56 -0.15 16.36
C ILE A 103 -6.97 1.10 15.72
N THR A 104 -6.76 1.07 14.40
CA THR A 104 -6.02 2.12 13.69
C THR A 104 -6.69 3.49 13.83
N LYS A 105 -7.99 3.55 13.59
CA LYS A 105 -8.73 4.80 13.63
C LYS A 105 -8.58 5.54 14.96
N GLN A 106 -8.51 4.79 16.04
CA GLN A 106 -8.40 5.36 17.38
C GLN A 106 -7.02 5.96 17.66
N LEU A 107 -6.01 5.57 16.88
CA LEU A 107 -4.65 6.02 17.07
C LEU A 107 -4.29 7.19 16.16
N LEU A 108 -5.20 7.61 15.27
CA LEU A 108 -4.92 8.66 14.32
C LEU A 108 -5.16 10.04 14.93
N HIS A 109 -4.35 11.00 14.50
CA HIS A 109 -4.51 12.39 14.93
C HIS A 109 -5.67 13.09 14.24
N GLU A 110 -6.12 12.56 13.11
CA GLU A 110 -7.24 13.13 12.38
C GLU A 110 -8.28 12.06 12.15
N GLU A 111 -9.54 12.49 12.00
CA GLU A 111 -10.61 11.55 11.66
C GLU A 111 -10.53 11.25 10.18
N LEU A 112 -10.21 10.01 9.87
CA LEU A 112 -10.18 9.55 8.49
C LEU A 112 -10.87 8.20 8.46
N SER A 113 -12.02 8.15 7.77
CA SER A 113 -12.80 6.92 7.71
C SER A 113 -12.08 5.84 6.93
N TYR A 114 -12.45 4.59 7.18
CA TYR A 114 -11.90 3.49 6.39
C TYR A 114 -12.20 3.69 4.90
N GLU A 115 -13.42 4.12 4.57
CA GLU A 115 -13.82 4.35 3.18
C GLU A 115 -12.89 5.33 2.49
N THR A 116 -12.56 6.43 3.15
CA THR A 116 -11.66 7.42 2.57
C THR A 116 -10.26 6.86 2.38
N SER A 117 -9.74 6.15 3.39
CA SER A 117 -8.42 5.54 3.28
C SER A 117 -8.38 4.47 2.19
N ALA A 118 -9.40 3.62 2.14
CA ALA A 118 -9.46 2.53 1.16
C ALA A 118 -9.63 3.05 -0.27
N ALA A 119 -10.24 4.23 -0.45
CA ALA A 119 -10.37 4.82 -1.77
C ALA A 119 -8.99 5.01 -2.43
N ALA A 120 -7.95 5.22 -1.63
CA ALA A 120 -6.59 5.33 -2.17
C ALA A 120 -6.13 4.02 -2.81
N LEU A 121 -6.53 2.88 -2.25
CA LEU A 121 -6.18 1.58 -2.82
C LEU A 121 -6.82 1.40 -4.20
N THR A 122 -8.06 1.84 -4.36
CA THR A 122 -8.75 1.81 -5.65
C THR A 122 -8.03 2.71 -6.66
N GLU A 123 -7.63 3.90 -6.22
CA GLU A 123 -6.90 4.83 -7.06
C GLU A 123 -5.57 4.22 -7.55
N ILE A 124 -4.84 3.57 -6.64
CA ILE A 124 -3.59 2.90 -6.99
C ILE A 124 -3.85 1.79 -8.01
N ALA A 125 -4.87 0.97 -7.76
CA ALA A 125 -5.22 -0.13 -8.65
C ALA A 125 -5.57 0.39 -10.05
N GLU A 126 -6.40 1.41 -10.12
CA GLU A 126 -6.88 1.95 -11.39
C GLU A 126 -5.80 2.71 -12.16
N SER A 127 -4.78 3.19 -11.46
CA SER A 127 -3.68 3.90 -12.10
C SER A 127 -2.82 3.01 -12.98
N GLY A 128 -2.82 1.71 -12.73
CA GLY A 128 -1.98 0.77 -13.43
C GLY A 128 -0.50 0.87 -13.08
N ILE A 129 -0.15 1.60 -12.02
CA ILE A 129 1.26 1.84 -11.67
C ILE A 129 1.98 0.53 -11.30
N PHE A 130 1.25 -0.46 -10.79
CA PHE A 130 1.80 -1.76 -10.44
C PHE A 130 1.65 -2.80 -11.55
N SER A 131 1.02 -2.43 -12.67
CA SER A 131 0.86 -3.37 -13.78
C SER A 131 2.19 -3.56 -14.49
N GLN A 132 2.50 -4.82 -14.79
CA GLN A 132 3.71 -5.11 -15.55
C GLN A 132 3.47 -4.76 -17.01
N ARG A 133 4.47 -4.16 -17.62
CA ARG A 133 4.41 -3.90 -19.05
C ARG A 133 4.76 -5.20 -19.78
N GLY A 134 3.84 -5.61 -20.60
CA GLY A 134 4.02 -6.84 -21.38
C GLY A 134 5.14 -6.75 -22.37
#